data_ede7df78ce6a27b33b9a11771469708b
#
_entry.id   ede7df78ce6a27b33b9a11771469708b
#
_cell.length_a   1.000
_cell.length_b   1.000
_cell.length_c   1.000
_cell.angle_alpha   90.00
_cell.angle_beta   90.00
_cell.angle_gamma   90.00
#
_symmetry.space_group_name_H-M   'P 1'
#
loop_
_entity.id
_entity.type
_entity.pdbx_description
1 polymer ?
#
loop_
_entity_poly.entity_id
_entity_poly.type
_entity_poly.pdbx_seq_one_letter_code
_entity_poly.pdbx_strand_id
1 'polypeptide(L)'
;MIRKQTIASFTCAGLFCCFAGLSSRGEYAAAQSISATQPAAGRYTVACYYFPNYHVDQLNEAQHGKGWTEWELVKQAKPRFEGHQQPKVPAWGYTDEANPKQMAQKIDAAADAGIDVFLFDWYYYDSGPFLQRGLEQGFMKAPNASRMKFALMWANHDWKDIHPIRQNPPPVQFPGKITRQTWDRMTDYIISEYFKHPSHWKIDGRPYFSVYDLHTLTASFGSVEATAGALRSFRDKTKAAGFPGLHLNAVVWGNPILPGEKTVKNRSELVDRLGFDSVTSYVWVHHVHLDEFPRTPYEKVMTKYNAYRDNAAGEFHVPYYPNVTMGWDPSPRTVQTEPFTQSGYPHTSTMSGNTPEAFYRALLEAHKYLDRRPAGQRILTINAWNEWTESSYLEPDTVNSMGYLDAIREVFGPGPKEKRPE
;
A
#
# COMPACT_ATOMS: atom_id res chain seq x y z
N MET A 1 17.86 71.87 -1.54
CA MET A 1 18.99 72.38 -2.35
C MET A 1 19.13 71.54 -3.59
N ILE A 2 19.03 72.21 -4.66
CA ILE A 2 18.99 71.85 -6.06
C ILE A 2 20.39 71.36 -6.53
N ARG A 3 20.46 70.31 -7.40
CA ARG A 3 21.24 70.37 -8.62
C ARG A 3 20.84 69.24 -9.61
N LYS A 4 20.33 69.75 -10.72
CA LYS A 4 20.19 69.07 -12.03
C LYS A 4 21.55 69.11 -12.76
N GLN A 5 21.75 68.11 -13.67
CA GLN A 5 22.47 68.25 -14.98
C GLN A 5 22.24 66.96 -15.72
N THR A 6 21.57 66.92 -16.79
CA THR A 6 21.58 67.42 -18.19
C THR A 6 22.43 66.52 -19.11
N ILE A 7 21.74 65.76 -19.96
CA ILE A 7 21.79 65.39 -21.39
C ILE A 7 23.12 65.50 -22.12
N ALA A 8 23.46 64.49 -22.89
CA ALA A 8 24.04 64.61 -24.23
C ALA A 8 23.67 63.46 -25.12
N SER A 9 22.91 63.76 -26.17
CA SER A 9 22.62 62.92 -27.34
C SER A 9 23.84 62.97 -28.28
N PHE A 10 24.16 61.84 -28.91
CA PHE A 10 24.91 61.78 -30.17
C PHE A 10 24.27 60.82 -31.14
N THR A 11 23.72 61.37 -32.20
CA THR A 11 23.34 60.72 -33.47
C THR A 11 24.56 60.54 -34.34
N CYS A 12 24.72 59.39 -34.94
CA CYS A 12 25.41 59.27 -36.21
C CYS A 12 24.91 58.10 -37.03
N ALA A 13 24.72 58.36 -38.30
CA ALA A 13 23.99 57.56 -39.27
C ALA A 13 24.88 56.50 -39.97
N GLY A 14 24.21 55.45 -40.41
CA GLY A 14 24.39 54.84 -41.72
C GLY A 14 25.46 53.78 -41.91
N LEU A 15 25.05 52.54 -42.18
CA LEU A 15 25.40 51.82 -43.41
C LEU A 15 24.54 50.53 -43.53
N PHE A 16 23.86 50.44 -44.66
CA PHE A 16 23.14 49.24 -45.13
C PHE A 16 24.15 48.18 -45.57
N CYS A 17 24.06 46.97 -45.03
CA CYS A 17 24.54 45.78 -45.71
C CYS A 17 23.53 44.66 -45.53
N CYS A 18 22.91 44.27 -46.64
CA CYS A 18 22.09 43.08 -46.75
C CYS A 18 22.90 41.81 -46.52
N PHE A 19 22.55 40.98 -45.57
CA PHE A 19 22.92 39.58 -45.57
C PHE A 19 21.66 38.72 -45.31
N ALA A 20 21.45 37.79 -46.21
CA ALA A 20 20.35 36.86 -46.22
C ALA A 20 20.36 35.98 -44.94
N GLY A 21 19.27 35.98 -44.22
CA GLY A 21 19.12 35.15 -43.03
C GLY A 21 18.74 33.73 -43.36
N LEU A 22 19.53 32.78 -42.89
CA LEU A 22 19.10 31.39 -42.69
C LEU A 22 18.37 31.31 -41.34
N SER A 23 17.06 31.12 -41.39
CA SER A 23 16.22 30.86 -40.22
C SER A 23 16.43 29.40 -39.79
N SER A 24 17.24 29.18 -38.77
CA SER A 24 17.27 27.91 -38.05
C SER A 24 16.06 27.87 -37.10
N ARG A 25 15.00 27.18 -37.51
CA ARG A 25 13.95 26.74 -36.60
C ARG A 25 14.56 25.74 -35.61
N GLY A 26 14.79 26.16 -34.39
CA GLY A 26 15.05 25.27 -33.27
C GLY A 26 13.81 24.42 -33.03
N GLU A 27 13.84 23.17 -33.43
CA GLU A 27 12.87 22.16 -32.97
C GLU A 27 13.08 21.94 -31.49
N TYR A 28 12.17 22.48 -30.70
CA TYR A 28 12.01 22.01 -29.32
C TYR A 28 11.51 20.56 -29.41
N ALA A 29 12.42 19.61 -29.19
CA ALA A 29 12.06 18.23 -28.98
C ALA A 29 11.12 18.17 -27.77
N ALA A 30 9.86 17.89 -28.02
CA ALA A 30 8.90 17.57 -26.99
C ALA A 30 9.43 16.38 -26.19
N ALA A 31 9.70 16.57 -24.91
CA ALA A 31 10.04 15.51 -23.99
C ALA A 31 8.90 14.46 -24.05
N GLN A 32 9.18 13.32 -24.68
CA GLN A 32 8.28 12.19 -24.68
C GLN A 32 8.07 11.78 -23.22
N SER A 33 6.87 11.96 -22.73
CA SER A 33 6.43 11.41 -21.46
C SER A 33 6.62 9.89 -21.52
N ILE A 34 7.58 9.38 -20.75
CA ILE A 34 7.75 7.93 -20.56
C ILE A 34 6.49 7.49 -19.79
N SER A 35 5.49 7.05 -20.53
CA SER A 35 4.31 6.38 -19.95
C SER A 35 4.83 5.14 -19.23
N ALA A 36 4.53 5.01 -17.94
CA ALA A 36 4.80 3.79 -17.21
C ALA A 36 4.09 2.63 -17.93
N THR A 37 4.85 1.85 -18.68
CA THR A 37 4.34 0.70 -19.43
C THR A 37 3.77 -0.31 -18.45
N GLN A 38 2.60 -0.88 -18.77
CA GLN A 38 2.12 -2.06 -18.07
C GLN A 38 3.16 -3.18 -18.18
N PRO A 39 3.33 -4.04 -17.14
CA PRO A 39 4.29 -5.14 -17.20
C PRO A 39 4.10 -5.95 -18.49
N ALA A 40 5.19 -6.25 -19.18
CA ALA A 40 5.16 -7.07 -20.39
C ALA A 40 4.56 -8.44 -20.10
N ALA A 41 3.80 -9.03 -21.04
CA ALA A 41 3.21 -10.35 -20.91
C ALA A 41 4.32 -11.38 -20.58
N GLY A 42 4.24 -11.98 -19.38
CA GLY A 42 5.25 -12.94 -18.87
C GLY A 42 5.99 -12.48 -17.62
N ARG A 43 5.94 -11.21 -17.24
CA ARG A 43 6.55 -10.65 -16.03
C ARG A 43 5.63 -10.84 -14.80
N TYR A 44 6.25 -10.87 -13.61
CA TYR A 44 5.54 -10.80 -12.34
C TYR A 44 5.10 -9.36 -12.08
N THR A 45 4.00 -9.20 -11.31
CA THR A 45 3.62 -7.92 -10.71
C THR A 45 3.78 -8.05 -9.20
N VAL A 46 4.59 -7.18 -8.61
CA VAL A 46 4.79 -7.12 -7.15
C VAL A 46 4.03 -5.92 -6.61
N ALA A 47 2.97 -6.18 -5.85
CA ALA A 47 2.16 -5.18 -5.18
C ALA A 47 2.45 -5.20 -3.67
N CYS A 48 2.74 -4.05 -3.08
CA CYS A 48 3.09 -3.93 -1.67
C CYS A 48 2.04 -3.10 -0.94
N TYR A 49 1.49 -3.62 0.16
CA TYR A 49 0.57 -2.86 1.01
C TYR A 49 1.27 -1.66 1.61
N TYR A 50 0.57 -0.53 1.64
CA TYR A 50 1.06 0.75 2.14
C TYR A 50 0.09 1.29 3.19
N PHE A 51 0.52 1.34 4.44
CA PHE A 51 -0.27 1.85 5.56
C PHE A 51 -0.04 3.36 5.73
N PRO A 52 -1.05 4.23 5.53
CA PRO A 52 -0.85 5.68 5.42
C PRO A 52 -1.09 6.43 6.74
N ASN A 53 -0.47 6.04 7.86
CA ASN A 53 -0.68 6.70 9.16
C ASN A 53 0.58 7.41 9.71
N TYR A 54 1.52 7.76 8.83
CA TYR A 54 2.79 8.42 9.16
C TYR A 54 2.86 9.87 8.69
N HIS A 55 1.71 10.53 8.61
CA HIS A 55 1.57 11.97 8.40
C HIS A 55 0.56 12.55 9.40
N VAL A 56 0.61 13.87 9.61
CA VAL A 56 -0.35 14.52 10.49
C VAL A 56 -1.73 14.52 9.86
N ASP A 57 -2.73 13.98 10.57
CA ASP A 57 -4.13 13.99 10.18
C ASP A 57 -4.98 14.68 11.26
N GLN A 58 -5.98 15.47 10.86
CA GLN A 58 -6.79 16.27 11.81
C GLN A 58 -7.58 15.40 12.79
N LEU A 59 -8.06 14.24 12.36
CA LEU A 59 -8.81 13.34 13.25
C LEU A 59 -7.87 12.67 14.26
N ASN A 60 -6.66 12.30 13.84
CA ASN A 60 -5.63 11.81 14.75
C ASN A 60 -5.17 12.89 15.74
N GLU A 61 -4.99 14.14 15.28
CA GLU A 61 -4.65 15.26 16.17
C GLU A 61 -5.74 15.52 17.21
N ALA A 62 -7.01 15.43 16.82
CA ALA A 62 -8.13 15.60 17.75
C ALA A 62 -8.14 14.55 18.86
N GLN A 63 -7.64 13.36 18.58
CA GLN A 63 -7.61 12.25 19.52
C GLN A 63 -6.33 12.15 20.34
N HIS A 64 -5.19 12.29 19.70
CA HIS A 64 -3.87 11.99 20.28
C HIS A 64 -3.05 13.26 20.59
N GLY A 65 -3.53 14.43 20.16
CA GLY A 65 -2.85 15.70 20.35
C GLY A 65 -2.15 16.21 19.09
N LYS A 66 -1.84 17.52 19.10
CA LYS A 66 -1.28 18.23 17.96
C LYS A 66 0.04 17.62 17.46
N GLY A 67 0.13 17.42 16.16
CA GLY A 67 1.32 16.90 15.47
C GLY A 67 1.50 15.39 15.60
N TRP A 68 0.53 14.66 16.17
CA TRP A 68 0.65 13.23 16.35
C TRP A 68 0.65 12.48 15.00
N THR A 69 1.50 11.48 14.91
CA THR A 69 1.53 10.46 13.87
C THR A 69 1.86 9.12 14.52
N GLU A 70 1.65 8.01 13.85
CA GLU A 70 1.93 6.69 14.42
C GLU A 70 3.43 6.45 14.69
N TRP A 71 4.32 7.32 14.20
CA TRP A 71 5.72 7.34 14.60
C TRP A 71 5.92 7.45 16.13
N GLU A 72 4.97 8.05 16.84
CA GLU A 72 5.08 8.17 18.30
C GLU A 72 5.07 6.79 19.00
N LEU A 73 4.33 5.83 18.45
CA LEU A 73 4.34 4.45 18.99
C LEU A 73 5.67 3.74 18.68
N VAL A 74 6.19 3.92 17.47
CA VAL A 74 7.47 3.35 17.06
C VAL A 74 8.62 3.88 17.94
N LYS A 75 8.67 5.21 18.17
CA LYS A 75 9.67 5.85 19.02
C LYS A 75 9.62 5.40 20.48
N GLN A 76 8.43 5.13 20.99
CA GLN A 76 8.21 4.78 22.41
C GLN A 76 8.32 3.28 22.67
N ALA A 77 8.35 2.45 21.63
CA ALA A 77 8.45 1.00 21.76
C ALA A 77 9.70 0.58 22.55
N LYS A 78 9.56 -0.47 23.37
CA LYS A 78 10.60 -1.01 24.22
C LYS A 78 10.70 -2.52 24.05
N PRO A 79 11.88 -3.11 24.31
CA PRO A 79 11.97 -4.56 24.43
C PRO A 79 10.99 -5.10 25.49
N ARG A 80 10.18 -6.10 25.12
CA ARG A 80 9.13 -6.67 25.96
C ARG A 80 9.53 -8.00 26.59
N PHE A 81 10.59 -8.62 26.07
CA PHE A 81 11.17 -9.87 26.54
C PHE A 81 12.64 -9.94 26.13
N GLU A 82 13.38 -10.90 26.65
CA GLU A 82 14.81 -11.08 26.35
C GLU A 82 15.05 -11.30 24.84
N GLY A 83 15.97 -10.54 24.27
CA GLY A 83 16.32 -10.59 22.84
C GLY A 83 15.30 -9.93 21.92
N HIS A 84 14.29 -9.24 22.47
CA HIS A 84 13.32 -8.49 21.65
C HIS A 84 13.95 -7.22 21.08
N GLN A 85 13.87 -7.07 19.75
CA GLN A 85 14.48 -5.94 19.04
C GLN A 85 13.46 -4.81 18.85
N GLN A 86 13.30 -3.98 19.85
CA GLN A 86 12.54 -2.72 19.82
C GLN A 86 13.35 -1.62 20.54
N PRO A 87 13.20 -0.33 20.16
CA PRO A 87 12.44 0.18 19.03
C PRO A 87 13.09 -0.16 17.68
N LYS A 88 12.27 -0.25 16.63
CA LYS A 88 12.76 -0.24 15.24
C LYS A 88 13.02 1.20 14.81
N VAL A 89 14.19 1.45 14.21
CA VAL A 89 14.60 2.82 13.86
C VAL A 89 14.72 2.95 12.34
N PRO A 90 13.89 3.83 11.71
CA PRO A 90 13.97 4.04 10.26
C PRO A 90 15.30 4.67 9.86
N ALA A 91 15.99 4.12 8.85
CA ALA A 91 17.24 4.68 8.34
C ALA A 91 17.05 6.05 7.67
N TRP A 92 15.86 6.32 7.15
CA TRP A 92 15.50 7.62 6.54
C TRP A 92 14.94 8.62 7.56
N GLY A 93 14.93 8.28 8.85
CA GLY A 93 14.25 9.04 9.88
C GLY A 93 12.72 8.87 9.81
N TYR A 94 12.04 9.60 10.67
CA TYR A 94 10.58 9.57 10.81
C TYR A 94 9.93 10.47 9.75
N THR A 95 9.76 9.92 8.55
CA THR A 95 9.33 10.65 7.36
C THR A 95 7.85 11.04 7.41
N ASP A 96 7.50 12.19 6.80
CA ASP A 96 6.13 12.59 6.52
C ASP A 96 5.73 12.11 5.11
N GLU A 97 4.88 11.12 5.05
CA GLU A 97 4.44 10.51 3.77
C GLU A 97 3.51 11.41 2.94
N ALA A 98 2.92 12.46 3.54
CA ALA A 98 2.21 13.50 2.80
C ALA A 98 3.14 14.51 2.11
N ASN A 99 4.46 14.45 2.40
CA ASN A 99 5.46 15.25 1.72
C ASN A 99 5.88 14.60 0.40
N PRO A 100 5.60 15.19 -0.78
CA PRO A 100 5.88 14.57 -2.07
C PRO A 100 7.37 14.31 -2.35
N LYS A 101 8.29 15.05 -1.72
CA LYS A 101 9.73 14.81 -1.85
C LYS A 101 10.17 13.56 -1.07
N GLN A 102 9.63 13.38 0.13
CA GLN A 102 9.91 12.20 0.95
C GLN A 102 9.23 10.95 0.35
N MET A 103 8.02 11.11 -0.18
CA MET A 103 7.37 10.04 -0.94
C MET A 103 8.14 9.67 -2.21
N ALA A 104 8.76 10.62 -2.89
CA ALA A 104 9.60 10.35 -4.06
C ALA A 104 10.78 9.43 -3.71
N GLN A 105 11.41 9.58 -2.55
CA GLN A 105 12.45 8.67 -2.07
C GLN A 105 11.93 7.25 -1.90
N LYS A 106 10.73 7.10 -1.34
CA LYS A 106 10.07 5.80 -1.17
C LYS A 106 9.75 5.14 -2.51
N ILE A 107 9.20 5.91 -3.46
CA ILE A 107 8.89 5.46 -4.81
C ILE A 107 10.17 4.98 -5.53
N ASP A 108 11.27 5.75 -5.45
CA ASP A 108 12.53 5.37 -6.09
C ASP A 108 13.07 4.05 -5.54
N ALA A 109 13.12 3.92 -4.22
CA ALA A 109 13.61 2.71 -3.57
C ALA A 109 12.75 1.48 -3.89
N ALA A 110 11.42 1.62 -3.87
CA ALA A 110 10.49 0.55 -4.20
C ALA A 110 10.62 0.11 -5.67
N ALA A 111 10.59 1.07 -6.61
CA ALA A 111 10.71 0.80 -8.03
C ALA A 111 12.06 0.18 -8.42
N ASP A 112 13.16 0.64 -7.80
CA ASP A 112 14.50 0.09 -8.01
C ASP A 112 14.65 -1.33 -7.44
N ALA A 113 13.85 -1.68 -6.43
CA ALA A 113 13.77 -3.03 -5.90
C ALA A 113 12.89 -3.98 -6.73
N GLY A 114 12.08 -3.47 -7.65
CA GLY A 114 11.16 -4.29 -8.46
C GLY A 114 9.73 -4.37 -7.91
N ILE A 115 9.35 -3.46 -7.02
CA ILE A 115 7.96 -3.28 -6.62
C ILE A 115 7.25 -2.43 -7.68
N ASP A 116 6.15 -2.91 -8.20
CA ASP A 116 5.39 -2.26 -9.28
C ASP A 116 4.23 -1.39 -8.75
N VAL A 117 3.63 -1.78 -7.62
CA VAL A 117 2.39 -1.18 -7.11
C VAL A 117 2.47 -0.94 -5.61
N PHE A 118 2.10 0.25 -5.16
CA PHE A 118 1.68 0.48 -3.78
C PHE A 118 0.17 0.27 -3.65
N LEU A 119 -0.21 -0.66 -2.79
CA LEU A 119 -1.59 -1.00 -2.48
C LEU A 119 -1.96 -0.29 -1.18
N PHE A 120 -2.52 0.92 -1.31
CA PHE A 120 -2.82 1.74 -0.14
C PHE A 120 -3.94 1.15 0.68
N ASP A 121 -3.73 0.99 1.98
CA ASP A 121 -4.76 0.76 2.97
C ASP A 121 -5.60 2.04 3.04
N TRP A 122 -6.69 2.05 2.31
CA TRP A 122 -7.49 3.25 2.09
C TRP A 122 -8.74 3.25 2.96
N TYR A 123 -8.93 4.31 3.70
CA TYR A 123 -10.02 4.44 4.67
C TYR A 123 -11.08 5.42 4.20
N TYR A 124 -12.33 5.00 4.30
CA TYR A 124 -13.48 5.84 4.01
C TYR A 124 -14.66 5.40 4.87
N TYR A 125 -15.20 6.33 5.67
CA TYR A 125 -16.27 6.12 6.60
C TYR A 125 -17.50 6.96 6.24
N ASP A 126 -18.59 6.88 7.01
CA ASP A 126 -19.77 7.75 6.78
C ASP A 126 -19.43 9.24 6.92
N SER A 127 -18.41 9.58 7.70
CA SER A 127 -17.83 10.93 7.84
C SER A 127 -16.99 11.39 6.64
N GLY A 128 -16.62 10.49 5.73
CA GLY A 128 -15.75 10.79 4.57
C GLY A 128 -14.40 10.07 4.61
N PRO A 129 -13.44 10.50 3.76
CA PRO A 129 -12.10 9.92 3.68
C PRO A 129 -11.29 10.20 4.96
N PHE A 130 -10.37 9.29 5.26
CA PHE A 130 -9.46 9.37 6.38
C PHE A 130 -8.07 8.88 5.96
N LEU A 131 -7.00 9.52 6.42
CA LEU A 131 -5.59 9.24 6.09
C LEU A 131 -5.22 9.30 4.60
N GLN A 132 -6.07 9.91 3.77
CA GLN A 132 -5.86 9.94 2.31
C GLN A 132 -4.69 10.81 1.85
N ARG A 133 -4.13 11.68 2.73
CA ARG A 133 -3.09 12.65 2.36
C ARG A 133 -1.77 11.99 1.93
N GLY A 134 -1.42 10.82 2.48
CA GLY A 134 -0.27 10.05 2.05
C GLY A 134 -0.33 9.71 0.55
N LEU A 135 -1.51 9.31 0.07
CA LEU A 135 -1.76 9.06 -1.36
C LEU A 135 -1.90 10.37 -2.15
N GLU A 136 -2.80 11.26 -1.75
CA GLU A 136 -3.21 12.42 -2.56
C GLU A 136 -2.17 13.56 -2.60
N GLN A 137 -1.49 13.80 -1.48
CA GLN A 137 -0.49 14.87 -1.38
C GLN A 137 0.93 14.32 -1.49
N GLY A 138 1.16 13.09 -1.01
CA GLY A 138 2.42 12.40 -1.13
C GLY A 138 2.61 11.78 -2.51
N PHE A 139 2.00 10.59 -2.75
CA PHE A 139 2.26 9.78 -3.94
C PHE A 139 1.84 10.48 -5.24
N MET A 140 0.58 10.94 -5.34
CA MET A 140 0.05 11.51 -6.59
C MET A 140 0.74 12.82 -6.99
N LYS A 141 1.38 13.52 -6.05
CA LYS A 141 2.14 14.75 -6.28
C LYS A 141 3.66 14.54 -6.28
N ALA A 142 4.13 13.32 -6.07
CA ALA A 142 5.55 13.04 -6.16
C ALA A 142 6.07 13.23 -7.60
N PRO A 143 7.23 13.88 -7.79
CA PRO A 143 7.76 14.18 -9.13
C PRO A 143 8.06 12.93 -9.96
N ASN A 144 8.23 11.78 -9.31
CA ASN A 144 8.51 10.48 -9.90
C ASN A 144 7.35 9.48 -9.76
N ALA A 145 6.11 9.93 -9.49
CA ALA A 145 4.93 9.08 -9.35
C ALA A 145 4.68 8.14 -10.55
N SER A 146 5.16 8.53 -11.75
CA SER A 146 5.04 7.71 -12.97
C SER A 146 5.89 6.44 -12.94
N ARG A 147 6.88 6.33 -12.03
CA ARG A 147 7.72 5.13 -11.89
C ARG A 147 6.97 3.93 -11.33
N MET A 148 5.90 4.16 -10.61
CA MET A 148 5.10 3.13 -9.95
C MET A 148 3.62 3.29 -10.23
N LYS A 149 2.86 2.24 -9.91
CA LYS A 149 1.41 2.29 -9.85
C LYS A 149 0.95 2.34 -8.40
N PHE A 150 -0.29 2.79 -8.19
CA PHE A 150 -1.00 2.63 -6.93
C PHE A 150 -2.38 2.01 -7.16
N ALA A 151 -2.91 1.37 -6.14
CA ALA A 151 -4.30 0.96 -6.09
C ALA A 151 -4.81 1.09 -4.65
N LEU A 152 -6.10 0.88 -4.48
CA LEU A 152 -6.76 1.01 -3.19
C LEU A 152 -7.18 -0.37 -2.68
N MET A 153 -6.88 -0.63 -1.42
CA MET A 153 -7.58 -1.62 -0.62
C MET A 153 -8.45 -0.86 0.39
N TRP A 154 -9.76 -0.91 0.24
CA TRP A 154 -10.65 -0.32 1.23
C TRP A 154 -10.58 -1.12 2.53
N ALA A 155 -9.90 -0.53 3.52
CA ALA A 155 -9.74 -1.07 4.86
C ALA A 155 -11.01 -0.79 5.67
N ASN A 156 -12.08 -1.49 5.32
CA ASN A 156 -13.44 -1.29 5.79
C ASN A 156 -13.74 -1.98 7.14
N HIS A 157 -12.76 -1.96 8.04
CA HIS A 157 -12.94 -2.36 9.43
C HIS A 157 -13.24 -1.15 10.33
N ASP A 158 -13.71 -1.38 11.54
CA ASP A 158 -13.83 -0.32 12.53
C ASP A 158 -12.48 0.30 12.85
N TRP A 159 -12.35 1.63 12.76
CA TRP A 159 -11.20 2.31 13.33
C TRP A 159 -11.37 2.43 14.83
N LYS A 160 -10.45 1.84 15.58
CA LYS A 160 -10.53 1.72 17.04
C LYS A 160 -9.39 2.42 17.72
N ASP A 161 -9.58 2.78 18.99
CA ASP A 161 -8.53 3.34 19.85
C ASP A 161 -7.55 2.23 20.27
N ILE A 162 -6.59 1.95 19.37
CA ILE A 162 -5.54 0.95 19.56
C ILE A 162 -4.12 1.54 19.48
N HIS A 163 -3.97 2.86 19.64
CA HIS A 163 -2.72 3.59 19.40
C HIS A 163 -2.19 4.39 20.62
N PRO A 164 -1.78 3.73 21.74
CA PRO A 164 -1.82 2.31 22.07
C PRO A 164 -3.18 1.87 22.64
N ILE A 165 -3.40 0.55 22.68
CA ILE A 165 -4.62 0.01 23.31
C ILE A 165 -4.59 0.21 24.82
N ARG A 166 -5.61 0.87 25.38
CA ARG A 166 -5.74 1.14 26.81
C ARG A 166 -6.99 0.54 27.44
N GLN A 167 -7.92 0.09 26.62
CA GLN A 167 -9.19 -0.51 27.02
C GLN A 167 -9.46 -1.78 26.23
N ASN A 168 -10.10 -2.76 26.83
CA ASN A 168 -10.53 -3.97 26.17
C ASN A 168 -12.03 -4.24 26.48
N PRO A 169 -12.95 -4.19 25.49
CA PRO A 169 -12.69 -3.86 24.09
C PRO A 169 -12.33 -2.37 23.88
N PRO A 170 -11.49 -2.06 22.88
CA PRO A 170 -11.14 -0.67 22.55
C PRO A 170 -12.35 0.07 21.96
N PRO A 171 -12.52 1.37 22.29
CA PRO A 171 -13.58 2.19 21.73
C PRO A 171 -13.53 2.26 20.20
N VAL A 172 -14.69 2.18 19.54
CA VAL A 172 -14.84 2.43 18.11
C VAL A 172 -14.92 3.93 17.88
N GLN A 173 -14.04 4.46 17.04
CA GLN A 173 -14.02 5.88 16.66
C GLN A 173 -14.77 6.10 15.35
N PHE A 174 -14.48 5.28 14.34
CA PHE A 174 -15.18 5.28 13.06
C PHE A 174 -15.66 3.86 12.75
N PRO A 175 -16.98 3.62 12.68
CA PRO A 175 -17.51 2.33 12.27
C PRO A 175 -17.14 2.01 10.82
N GLY A 176 -16.65 0.79 10.56
CA GLY A 176 -16.31 0.32 9.22
C GLY A 176 -17.54 0.08 8.34
N LYS A 177 -18.69 -0.18 8.98
CA LYS A 177 -20.00 -0.28 8.31
C LYS A 177 -20.44 1.10 7.83
N ILE A 178 -20.76 1.23 6.52
CA ILE A 178 -21.22 2.47 5.90
C ILE A 178 -22.63 2.35 5.34
N THR A 179 -23.28 3.51 5.14
CA THR A 179 -24.60 3.59 4.50
C THR A 179 -24.53 3.44 2.99
N ARG A 180 -25.65 3.12 2.34
CA ARG A 180 -25.74 3.09 0.89
C ARG A 180 -25.42 4.45 0.26
N GLN A 181 -25.87 5.54 0.88
CA GLN A 181 -25.56 6.89 0.40
C GLN A 181 -24.05 7.18 0.45
N THR A 182 -23.37 6.75 1.50
CA THR A 182 -21.90 6.87 1.61
C THR A 182 -21.19 6.03 0.56
N TRP A 183 -21.66 4.79 0.32
CA TRP A 183 -21.13 3.96 -0.75
C TRP A 183 -21.20 4.64 -2.12
N ASP A 184 -22.36 5.25 -2.42
CA ASP A 184 -22.54 5.92 -3.70
C ASP A 184 -21.60 7.13 -3.85
N ARG A 185 -21.44 7.97 -2.79
CA ARG A 185 -20.44 9.07 -2.76
C ARG A 185 -19.00 8.56 -2.87
N MET A 186 -18.66 7.50 -2.11
CA MET A 186 -17.34 6.91 -2.10
C MET A 186 -16.93 6.38 -3.48
N THR A 187 -17.84 5.66 -4.16
CA THR A 187 -17.55 5.12 -5.49
C THR A 187 -17.42 6.20 -6.55
N ASP A 188 -18.20 7.28 -6.47
CA ASP A 188 -18.06 8.44 -7.34
C ASP A 188 -16.71 9.14 -7.11
N TYR A 189 -16.32 9.32 -5.85
CA TYR A 189 -15.02 9.88 -5.45
C TYR A 189 -13.85 9.03 -5.98
N ILE A 190 -13.89 7.71 -5.80
CA ILE A 190 -12.86 6.80 -6.29
C ILE A 190 -12.69 6.92 -7.82
N ILE A 191 -13.79 6.96 -8.56
CA ILE A 191 -13.76 7.06 -10.02
C ILE A 191 -13.19 8.40 -10.47
N SER A 192 -13.59 9.52 -9.84
CA SER A 192 -13.15 10.85 -10.24
C SER A 192 -11.70 11.13 -9.89
N GLU A 193 -11.29 10.80 -8.67
CA GLU A 193 -9.98 11.19 -8.13
C GLU A 193 -8.88 10.16 -8.46
N TYR A 194 -9.20 8.86 -8.39
CA TYR A 194 -8.15 7.85 -8.46
C TYR A 194 -8.13 7.06 -9.77
N PHE A 195 -9.27 6.54 -10.28
CA PHE A 195 -9.25 5.66 -11.45
C PHE A 195 -8.76 6.35 -12.72
N LYS A 196 -8.98 7.66 -12.82
CA LYS A 196 -8.49 8.48 -13.94
C LYS A 196 -7.03 8.84 -13.84
N HIS A 197 -6.41 8.68 -12.68
CA HIS A 197 -4.98 8.99 -12.52
C HIS A 197 -4.12 8.04 -13.35
N PRO A 198 -3.10 8.51 -14.09
CA PRO A 198 -2.29 7.67 -14.99
C PRO A 198 -1.50 6.58 -14.26
N SER A 199 -1.18 6.79 -12.98
CA SER A 199 -0.51 5.78 -12.14
C SER A 199 -1.47 4.83 -11.44
N HIS A 200 -2.80 4.94 -11.61
CA HIS A 200 -3.71 3.95 -11.05
C HIS A 200 -3.50 2.59 -11.71
N TRP A 201 -3.33 1.54 -10.90
CA TRP A 201 -3.10 0.18 -11.40
C TRP A 201 -4.36 -0.40 -12.05
N LYS A 202 -4.16 -1.04 -13.20
CA LYS A 202 -5.21 -1.69 -13.98
C LYS A 202 -4.79 -3.10 -14.37
N ILE A 203 -5.71 -4.03 -14.28
CA ILE A 203 -5.57 -5.39 -14.80
C ILE A 203 -6.48 -5.49 -16.04
N ASP A 204 -5.91 -5.79 -17.20
CA ASP A 204 -6.61 -5.83 -18.49
C ASP A 204 -7.40 -4.54 -18.77
N GLY A 205 -6.83 -3.38 -18.46
CA GLY A 205 -7.46 -2.07 -18.64
C GLY A 205 -8.51 -1.72 -17.57
N ARG A 206 -8.88 -2.66 -16.69
CA ARG A 206 -9.85 -2.47 -15.61
C ARG A 206 -9.16 -1.95 -14.36
N PRO A 207 -9.56 -0.79 -13.80
CA PRO A 207 -9.04 -0.33 -12.52
C PRO A 207 -9.16 -1.42 -11.45
N TYR A 208 -8.10 -1.58 -10.63
CA TYR A 208 -8.10 -2.54 -9.51
C TYR A 208 -8.61 -1.86 -8.24
N PHE A 209 -9.51 -2.55 -7.54
CA PHE A 209 -9.99 -2.14 -6.23
C PHE A 209 -10.15 -3.36 -5.33
N SER A 210 -9.62 -3.29 -4.11
CA SER A 210 -9.69 -4.39 -3.15
C SER A 210 -10.57 -4.01 -1.94
N VAL A 211 -11.20 -5.01 -1.35
CA VAL A 211 -12.00 -4.90 -0.12
C VAL A 211 -11.40 -5.81 0.95
N TYR A 212 -11.14 -5.24 2.12
CA TYR A 212 -10.47 -5.96 3.21
C TYR A 212 -11.41 -6.89 3.98
N ASP A 213 -12.56 -6.41 4.44
CA ASP A 213 -13.48 -7.16 5.30
C ASP A 213 -14.82 -7.45 4.61
N LEU A 214 -15.00 -8.71 4.19
CA LEU A 214 -16.21 -9.17 3.54
C LEU A 214 -17.41 -9.26 4.51
N HIS A 215 -17.17 -9.47 5.82
CA HIS A 215 -18.23 -9.45 6.81
C HIS A 215 -18.81 -8.04 6.97
N THR A 216 -17.95 -7.05 7.17
CA THR A 216 -18.34 -5.64 7.31
C THR A 216 -18.95 -5.10 6.02
N LEU A 217 -18.40 -5.49 4.85
CA LEU A 217 -19.02 -5.16 3.55
C LEU A 217 -20.46 -5.65 3.48
N THR A 218 -20.69 -6.93 3.80
CA THR A 218 -22.05 -7.52 3.75
C THR A 218 -22.97 -6.89 4.79
N ALA A 219 -22.45 -6.60 5.98
CA ALA A 219 -23.20 -5.93 7.05
C ALA A 219 -23.61 -4.50 6.67
N SER A 220 -22.87 -3.81 5.81
CA SER A 220 -23.20 -2.46 5.32
C SER A 220 -24.50 -2.44 4.49
N PHE A 221 -24.81 -3.51 3.77
CA PHE A 221 -25.97 -3.59 2.89
C PHE A 221 -27.08 -4.55 3.40
N GLY A 222 -26.80 -5.30 4.46
CA GLY A 222 -27.79 -6.14 5.17
C GLY A 222 -28.03 -7.52 4.56
N SER A 223 -27.70 -7.76 3.27
CA SER A 223 -27.77 -9.08 2.64
C SER A 223 -26.69 -9.24 1.54
N VAL A 224 -26.43 -10.48 1.15
CA VAL A 224 -25.49 -10.79 0.05
C VAL A 224 -26.01 -10.22 -1.28
N GLU A 225 -27.31 -10.31 -1.55
CA GLU A 225 -27.95 -9.81 -2.77
C GLU A 225 -27.87 -8.27 -2.87
N ALA A 226 -28.11 -7.57 -1.78
CA ALA A 226 -28.00 -6.11 -1.72
C ALA A 226 -26.53 -5.68 -1.88
N THR A 227 -25.58 -6.42 -1.28
CA THR A 227 -24.14 -6.20 -1.42
C THR A 227 -23.69 -6.42 -2.88
N ALA A 228 -24.10 -7.52 -3.49
CA ALA A 228 -23.82 -7.78 -4.91
C ALA A 228 -24.41 -6.68 -5.82
N GLY A 229 -25.60 -6.16 -5.47
CA GLY A 229 -26.21 -5.01 -6.15
C GLY A 229 -25.36 -3.74 -6.02
N ALA A 230 -24.79 -3.46 -4.85
CA ALA A 230 -23.90 -2.32 -4.64
C ALA A 230 -22.59 -2.45 -5.46
N LEU A 231 -21.99 -3.64 -5.46
CA LEU A 231 -20.78 -3.91 -6.26
C LEU A 231 -21.04 -3.82 -7.77
N ARG A 232 -22.20 -4.31 -8.24
CA ARG A 232 -22.61 -4.14 -9.65
C ARG A 232 -22.76 -2.67 -10.01
N SER A 233 -23.43 -1.87 -9.16
CA SER A 233 -23.54 -0.42 -9.36
C SER A 233 -22.18 0.26 -9.51
N PHE A 234 -21.17 -0.13 -8.71
CA PHE A 234 -19.82 0.40 -8.84
C PHE A 234 -19.18 0.02 -10.18
N ARG A 235 -19.35 -1.24 -10.63
CA ARG A 235 -18.89 -1.66 -11.95
C ARG A 235 -19.54 -0.86 -13.07
N ASP A 236 -20.86 -0.61 -12.98
CA ASP A 236 -21.60 0.13 -13.99
C ASP A 236 -21.17 1.60 -14.05
N LYS A 237 -21.00 2.26 -12.90
CA LYS A 237 -20.42 3.61 -12.81
C LYS A 237 -19.01 3.66 -13.42
N THR A 238 -18.16 2.65 -13.16
CA THR A 238 -16.82 2.58 -13.73
C THR A 238 -16.84 2.44 -15.24
N LYS A 239 -17.75 1.62 -15.79
CA LYS A 239 -17.97 1.51 -17.25
C LYS A 239 -18.49 2.82 -17.84
N ALA A 240 -19.44 3.48 -17.19
CA ALA A 240 -19.97 4.78 -17.62
C ALA A 240 -18.88 5.87 -17.64
N ALA A 241 -17.85 5.74 -16.81
CA ALA A 241 -16.68 6.63 -16.79
C ALA A 241 -15.63 6.32 -17.89
N GLY A 242 -15.91 5.35 -18.80
CA GLY A 242 -15.10 5.04 -19.98
C GLY A 242 -14.09 3.89 -19.78
N PHE A 243 -14.15 3.16 -18.68
CA PHE A 243 -13.31 1.97 -18.46
C PHE A 243 -14.01 0.70 -19.01
N PRO A 244 -13.25 -0.34 -19.42
CA PRO A 244 -13.85 -1.59 -19.90
C PRO A 244 -14.56 -2.38 -18.77
N GLY A 245 -14.32 -2.03 -17.52
CA GLY A 245 -14.89 -2.64 -16.33
C GLY A 245 -14.13 -2.26 -15.09
N LEU A 246 -14.38 -2.97 -13.99
CA LEU A 246 -13.69 -2.84 -12.71
C LEU A 246 -13.15 -4.22 -12.33
N HIS A 247 -11.88 -4.30 -11.89
CA HIS A 247 -11.33 -5.49 -11.28
C HIS A 247 -11.51 -5.41 -9.76
N LEU A 248 -12.43 -6.22 -9.22
CA LEU A 248 -12.69 -6.31 -7.79
C LEU A 248 -11.88 -7.47 -7.19
N ASN A 249 -11.10 -7.16 -6.17
CA ASN A 249 -10.36 -8.13 -5.37
C ASN A 249 -10.93 -8.20 -3.95
N ALA A 250 -10.97 -9.40 -3.37
CA ALA A 250 -11.29 -9.58 -1.96
C ALA A 250 -10.06 -10.02 -1.17
N VAL A 251 -9.78 -9.37 -0.06
CA VAL A 251 -8.89 -9.92 0.95
C VAL A 251 -9.63 -11.02 1.70
N VAL A 252 -9.04 -12.22 1.77
CA VAL A 252 -9.63 -13.37 2.45
C VAL A 252 -8.77 -13.78 3.62
N TRP A 253 -9.42 -14.14 4.73
CA TRP A 253 -8.75 -14.55 5.96
C TRP A 253 -9.61 -15.49 6.80
N GLY A 254 -8.95 -16.28 7.65
CA GLY A 254 -9.60 -17.27 8.53
C GLY A 254 -9.51 -16.91 10.00
N ASN A 255 -8.46 -16.20 10.42
CA ASN A 255 -8.21 -15.81 11.80
C ASN A 255 -8.45 -14.30 11.95
N PRO A 256 -9.41 -13.85 12.78
CA PRO A 256 -9.54 -12.45 13.13
C PRO A 256 -8.34 -12.02 13.97
N ILE A 257 -7.84 -10.81 13.73
CA ILE A 257 -6.70 -10.22 14.44
C ILE A 257 -7.15 -9.01 15.25
N LEU A 258 -7.73 -8.03 14.56
CA LEU A 258 -8.18 -6.81 15.21
C LEU A 258 -9.41 -7.08 16.10
N PRO A 259 -9.51 -6.41 17.26
CA PRO A 259 -10.65 -6.56 18.13
C PRO A 259 -11.99 -6.31 17.40
N GLY A 260 -12.88 -7.31 17.39
CA GLY A 260 -14.22 -7.21 16.79
C GLY A 260 -14.31 -7.68 15.33
N GLU A 261 -13.21 -8.05 14.68
CA GLU A 261 -13.27 -8.74 13.38
C GLU A 261 -14.02 -10.07 13.46
N LYS A 262 -14.68 -10.41 12.37
CA LYS A 262 -15.48 -11.65 12.27
C LYS A 262 -15.19 -12.38 10.99
N THR A 263 -14.96 -13.68 11.09
CA THR A 263 -14.73 -14.53 9.94
C THR A 263 -15.99 -14.80 9.14
N VAL A 264 -15.84 -14.97 7.84
CA VAL A 264 -16.87 -15.48 6.94
C VAL A 264 -16.72 -16.99 6.82
N LYS A 265 -17.78 -17.76 7.08
CA LYS A 265 -17.73 -19.24 7.08
C LYS A 265 -17.49 -19.79 5.67
N ASN A 266 -18.30 -19.41 4.69
CA ASN A 266 -18.24 -19.91 3.31
C ASN A 266 -17.69 -18.82 2.40
N ARG A 267 -16.41 -18.49 2.59
CA ARG A 267 -15.78 -17.35 1.89
C ARG A 267 -15.71 -17.55 0.38
N SER A 268 -15.50 -18.78 -0.11
CA SER A 268 -15.47 -19.06 -1.55
C SER A 268 -16.84 -18.80 -2.19
N GLU A 269 -17.91 -19.35 -1.61
CA GLU A 269 -19.29 -19.09 -2.06
C GLU A 269 -19.63 -17.59 -2.01
N LEU A 270 -19.22 -16.91 -0.95
CA LEU A 270 -19.48 -15.47 -0.84
C LEU A 270 -18.74 -14.66 -1.91
N VAL A 271 -17.48 -14.98 -2.18
CA VAL A 271 -16.67 -14.37 -3.25
C VAL A 271 -17.37 -14.54 -4.60
N ASP A 272 -17.85 -15.73 -4.92
CA ASP A 272 -18.58 -16.03 -6.15
C ASP A 272 -19.88 -15.23 -6.25
N ARG A 273 -20.72 -15.26 -5.20
CA ARG A 273 -22.02 -14.56 -5.16
C ARG A 273 -21.87 -13.04 -5.25
N LEU A 274 -20.81 -12.49 -4.70
CA LEU A 274 -20.49 -11.06 -4.79
C LEU A 274 -19.82 -10.69 -6.11
N GLY A 275 -19.32 -11.67 -6.87
CA GLY A 275 -18.74 -11.47 -8.19
C GLY A 275 -17.36 -10.81 -8.16
N PHE A 276 -16.50 -11.18 -7.21
CA PHE A 276 -15.11 -10.74 -7.21
C PHE A 276 -14.33 -11.39 -8.36
N ASP A 277 -13.31 -10.69 -8.88
CA ASP A 277 -12.47 -11.17 -9.98
C ASP A 277 -11.23 -11.90 -9.50
N SER A 278 -10.80 -11.68 -8.24
CA SER A 278 -9.65 -12.32 -7.63
C SER A 278 -9.73 -12.25 -6.10
N VAL A 279 -8.89 -13.03 -5.43
CA VAL A 279 -8.70 -12.96 -3.98
C VAL A 279 -7.23 -12.88 -3.63
N THR A 280 -6.91 -12.35 -2.44
CA THR A 280 -5.56 -12.28 -1.89
C THR A 280 -5.58 -12.38 -0.37
N SER A 281 -4.41 -12.51 0.25
CA SER A 281 -4.21 -12.37 1.69
C SER A 281 -3.59 -11.02 2.01
N TYR A 282 -3.84 -10.49 3.22
CA TYR A 282 -3.20 -9.29 3.72
C TYR A 282 -1.88 -9.64 4.45
N VAL A 283 -1.96 -10.49 5.45
CA VAL A 283 -0.85 -10.87 6.33
C VAL A 283 -0.95 -12.35 6.72
N TRP A 284 0.18 -13.02 6.97
CA TRP A 284 0.21 -14.46 7.27
C TRP A 284 -0.54 -14.85 8.53
N VAL A 285 -0.53 -14.01 9.56
CA VAL A 285 -1.21 -14.30 10.84
C VAL A 285 -2.73 -14.40 10.72
N HIS A 286 -3.32 -13.90 9.63
CA HIS A 286 -4.71 -14.16 9.26
C HIS A 286 -5.00 -15.62 8.90
N HIS A 287 -3.97 -16.43 8.70
CA HIS A 287 -4.09 -17.82 8.25
C HIS A 287 -3.34 -18.81 9.14
N VAL A 288 -2.35 -18.31 9.88
CA VAL A 288 -1.44 -19.13 10.72
C VAL A 288 -1.42 -18.58 12.12
N HIS A 289 -1.79 -19.41 13.09
CA HIS A 289 -1.60 -19.08 14.50
C HIS A 289 -0.11 -19.10 14.87
N LEU A 290 0.32 -18.12 15.65
CA LEU A 290 1.65 -18.10 16.25
C LEU A 290 1.60 -18.92 17.57
N ASP A 291 2.12 -20.14 17.53
CA ASP A 291 1.92 -21.14 18.60
C ASP A 291 2.85 -20.96 19.80
N GLU A 292 3.94 -20.21 19.64
CA GLU A 292 4.95 -20.03 20.66
C GLU A 292 4.94 -18.59 21.18
N PHE A 293 4.81 -18.42 22.49
CA PHE A 293 4.85 -17.09 23.12
C PHE A 293 6.16 -16.95 23.92
N PRO A 294 6.83 -15.81 23.88
CA PRO A 294 6.43 -14.53 23.25
C PRO A 294 6.79 -14.42 21.76
N ARG A 295 7.43 -15.44 21.16
CA ARG A 295 7.89 -15.40 19.78
C ARG A 295 7.75 -16.75 19.09
N THR A 296 7.34 -16.73 17.83
CA THR A 296 7.29 -17.88 16.93
C THR A 296 8.30 -17.71 15.79
N PRO A 297 9.14 -18.72 15.49
CA PRO A 297 10.11 -18.61 14.40
C PRO A 297 9.43 -18.34 13.02
N TYR A 298 9.96 -17.38 12.27
CA TYR A 298 9.47 -16.98 10.96
C TYR A 298 9.37 -18.16 9.97
N GLU A 299 10.38 -19.00 9.92
CA GLU A 299 10.42 -20.20 9.06
C GLU A 299 9.26 -21.17 9.34
N LYS A 300 8.87 -21.32 10.61
CA LYS A 300 7.74 -22.14 11.01
C LYS A 300 6.42 -21.56 10.49
N VAL A 301 6.27 -20.24 10.58
CA VAL A 301 5.08 -19.53 10.07
C VAL A 301 5.04 -19.60 8.55
N MET A 302 6.16 -19.36 7.87
CA MET A 302 6.30 -19.46 6.42
C MET A 302 5.88 -20.85 5.92
N THR A 303 6.37 -21.92 6.56
CA THR A 303 6.02 -23.29 6.19
C THR A 303 4.52 -23.54 6.27
N LYS A 304 3.87 -23.12 7.36
CA LYS A 304 2.42 -23.26 7.56
C LYS A 304 1.64 -22.42 6.56
N TYR A 305 2.09 -21.18 6.29
CA TYR A 305 1.43 -20.33 5.32
C TYR A 305 1.55 -20.88 3.89
N ASN A 306 2.69 -21.42 3.50
CA ASN A 306 2.85 -22.05 2.20
C ASN A 306 1.86 -23.20 1.99
N ALA A 307 1.65 -24.04 3.01
CA ALA A 307 0.64 -25.09 2.97
C ALA A 307 -0.79 -24.53 2.84
N TYR A 308 -1.12 -23.44 3.57
CA TYR A 308 -2.37 -22.72 3.40
C TYR A 308 -2.54 -22.17 1.97
N ARG A 309 -1.53 -21.47 1.45
CA ARG A 309 -1.51 -20.89 0.10
C ARG A 309 -1.81 -21.93 -0.99
N ASP A 310 -1.17 -23.11 -0.88
CA ASP A 310 -1.33 -24.18 -1.87
C ASP A 310 -2.75 -24.76 -1.84
N ASN A 311 -3.37 -24.81 -0.65
CA ASN A 311 -4.78 -25.21 -0.48
C ASN A 311 -5.76 -24.12 -0.97
N ALA A 312 -5.50 -22.85 -0.62
CA ALA A 312 -6.35 -21.72 -1.00
C ALA A 312 -6.48 -21.56 -2.52
N ALA A 313 -5.44 -21.90 -3.26
CA ALA A 313 -5.46 -21.89 -4.73
C ALA A 313 -6.51 -22.86 -5.34
N GLY A 314 -6.94 -23.88 -4.60
CA GLY A 314 -8.00 -24.83 -4.99
C GLY A 314 -9.35 -24.52 -4.36
N GLU A 315 -9.40 -23.63 -3.35
CA GLU A 315 -10.63 -23.26 -2.64
C GLU A 315 -11.51 -22.30 -3.45
N PHE A 316 -10.87 -21.35 -4.17
CA PHE A 316 -11.58 -20.29 -4.88
C PHE A 316 -11.67 -20.56 -6.38
N HIS A 317 -12.81 -20.22 -7.00
CA HIS A 317 -13.01 -20.30 -8.45
C HIS A 317 -12.37 -19.14 -9.21
N VAL A 318 -11.88 -18.14 -8.50
CA VAL A 318 -11.14 -17.00 -9.06
C VAL A 318 -9.66 -17.09 -8.70
N PRO A 319 -8.76 -16.38 -9.43
CA PRO A 319 -7.33 -16.37 -9.11
C PRO A 319 -7.04 -15.96 -7.66
N TYR A 320 -6.18 -16.71 -6.98
CA TYR A 320 -5.61 -16.37 -5.69
C TYR A 320 -4.21 -15.77 -5.88
N TYR A 321 -4.03 -14.53 -5.45
CA TYR A 321 -2.74 -13.84 -5.44
C TYR A 321 -2.05 -14.07 -4.08
N PRO A 322 -0.90 -14.76 -4.04
CA PRO A 322 -0.23 -15.08 -2.80
C PRO A 322 0.31 -13.82 -2.11
N ASN A 323 0.46 -13.91 -0.78
CA ASN A 323 1.10 -12.90 0.03
C ASN A 323 2.46 -13.39 0.56
N VAL A 324 3.43 -12.48 0.67
CA VAL A 324 4.62 -12.66 1.51
C VAL A 324 4.61 -11.61 2.60
N THR A 325 4.57 -12.06 3.85
CA THR A 325 4.65 -11.19 5.03
C THR A 325 6.10 -11.08 5.47
N MET A 326 6.60 -9.85 5.67
CA MET A 326 7.98 -9.61 6.09
C MET A 326 8.21 -9.88 7.57
N GLY A 327 7.23 -9.58 8.43
CA GLY A 327 7.32 -9.75 9.86
C GLY A 327 5.97 -9.58 10.55
N TRP A 328 5.97 -9.75 11.89
CA TRP A 328 4.82 -9.48 12.73
C TRP A 328 5.26 -9.24 14.17
N ASP A 329 5.03 -8.04 14.67
CA ASP A 329 5.24 -7.67 16.07
C ASP A 329 4.42 -6.42 16.40
N PRO A 330 3.19 -6.56 16.90
CA PRO A 330 2.32 -5.43 17.23
C PRO A 330 2.61 -4.85 18.63
N SER A 331 3.71 -5.24 19.29
CA SER A 331 4.05 -4.77 20.63
C SER A 331 4.19 -3.24 20.76
N PRO A 332 4.55 -2.45 19.73
CA PRO A 332 4.51 -0.99 19.81
C PRO A 332 3.12 -0.42 20.12
N ARG A 333 2.04 -1.12 19.76
CA ARG A 333 0.64 -0.73 20.05
C ARG A 333 0.19 -1.12 21.46
N THR A 334 1.06 -1.72 22.29
CA THR A 334 0.78 -1.98 23.71
C THR A 334 1.18 -0.78 24.58
N VAL A 335 0.59 -0.68 25.78
CA VAL A 335 1.08 0.26 26.79
C VAL A 335 2.45 -0.23 27.30
N GLN A 336 3.50 0.54 27.02
CA GLN A 336 4.91 0.08 27.20
C GLN A 336 5.34 -0.12 28.64
N THR A 337 4.54 0.31 29.62
CA THR A 337 4.79 0.11 31.06
C THR A 337 4.06 -1.10 31.64
N GLU A 338 3.17 -1.74 30.87
CA GLU A 338 2.42 -2.92 31.32
C GLU A 338 3.17 -4.21 30.98
N PRO A 339 2.92 -5.32 31.70
CA PRO A 339 3.48 -6.62 31.35
C PRO A 339 3.04 -7.06 29.94
N PHE A 340 3.94 -7.74 29.22
CA PHE A 340 3.63 -8.33 27.92
C PHE A 340 3.13 -9.77 28.13
N THR A 341 1.84 -9.97 27.94
CA THR A 341 1.16 -11.26 28.17
C THR A 341 0.39 -11.68 26.92
N GLN A 342 0.07 -12.96 26.78
CA GLN A 342 -0.74 -13.45 25.66
C GLN A 342 -2.24 -13.25 25.97
N SER A 343 -2.79 -12.11 25.60
CA SER A 343 -4.19 -11.73 25.90
C SER A 343 -5.00 -11.22 24.73
N GLY A 344 -4.53 -11.48 23.50
CA GLY A 344 -5.14 -10.97 22.25
C GLY A 344 -4.44 -9.71 21.76
N TYR A 345 -4.79 -9.29 20.53
CA TYR A 345 -4.16 -8.13 19.89
C TYR A 345 -4.24 -6.86 20.76
N PRO A 346 -3.12 -6.10 20.90
CA PRO A 346 -1.78 -6.31 20.35
C PRO A 346 -0.84 -7.16 21.23
N HIS A 347 -1.34 -7.72 22.31
CA HIS A 347 -0.61 -8.62 23.21
C HIS A 347 -0.64 -10.05 22.65
N THR A 348 0.06 -10.26 21.54
CA THR A 348 0.17 -11.55 20.84
C THR A 348 1.61 -11.96 20.68
N SER A 349 1.85 -13.22 20.31
CA SER A 349 3.18 -13.64 19.89
C SER A 349 3.70 -12.81 18.73
N THR A 350 5.02 -12.62 18.67
CA THR A 350 5.73 -11.95 17.58
C THR A 350 6.41 -12.97 16.67
N MET A 351 6.76 -12.60 15.44
CA MET A 351 7.67 -13.40 14.60
C MET A 351 9.12 -13.07 14.93
N SER A 352 9.96 -14.10 14.97
CA SER A 352 11.41 -13.94 15.19
C SER A 352 12.22 -14.58 14.08
N GLY A 353 13.41 -14.05 13.81
CA GLY A 353 14.29 -14.56 12.76
C GLY A 353 13.82 -14.20 11.33
N ASN A 354 12.96 -13.20 11.19
CA ASN A 354 12.56 -12.62 9.92
C ASN A 354 13.66 -11.69 9.34
N THR A 355 14.85 -12.24 9.14
CA THR A 355 15.99 -11.54 8.53
C THR A 355 15.78 -11.35 7.02
N PRO A 356 16.56 -10.47 6.36
CA PRO A 356 16.55 -10.36 4.92
C PRO A 356 16.73 -11.70 4.18
N GLU A 357 17.57 -12.60 4.70
CA GLU A 357 17.79 -13.93 4.13
C GLU A 357 16.57 -14.86 4.31
N ALA A 358 15.89 -14.78 5.46
CA ALA A 358 14.66 -15.54 5.68
C ALA A 358 13.52 -15.03 4.77
N PHE A 359 13.42 -13.72 4.62
CA PHE A 359 12.48 -13.07 3.71
C PHE A 359 12.77 -13.42 2.23
N TYR A 360 14.06 -13.43 1.84
CA TYR A 360 14.49 -13.89 0.51
C TYR A 360 14.00 -15.31 0.21
N ARG A 361 14.13 -16.24 1.17
CA ARG A 361 13.61 -17.61 1.02
C ARG A 361 12.09 -17.63 0.83
N ALA A 362 11.36 -16.80 1.56
CA ALA A 362 9.91 -16.66 1.39
C ALA A 362 9.52 -16.15 0.00
N LEU A 363 10.27 -15.17 -0.52
CA LEU A 363 10.09 -14.67 -1.89
C LEU A 363 10.37 -15.74 -2.94
N LEU A 364 11.42 -16.58 -2.78
CA LEU A 364 11.70 -17.69 -3.67
C LEU A 364 10.56 -18.73 -3.70
N GLU A 365 9.96 -19.05 -2.55
CA GLU A 365 8.81 -19.96 -2.49
C GLU A 365 7.57 -19.35 -3.15
N ALA A 366 7.36 -18.06 -3.01
CA ALA A 366 6.30 -17.35 -3.73
C ALA A 366 6.57 -17.32 -5.25
N HIS A 367 7.81 -17.10 -5.67
CA HIS A 367 8.21 -17.11 -7.08
C HIS A 367 7.93 -18.48 -7.71
N LYS A 368 8.36 -19.58 -7.08
CA LYS A 368 8.09 -20.97 -7.53
C LYS A 368 6.58 -21.24 -7.66
N TYR A 369 5.77 -20.69 -6.76
CA TYR A 369 4.31 -20.81 -6.85
C TYR A 369 3.76 -20.05 -8.07
N LEU A 370 4.23 -18.80 -8.29
CA LEU A 370 3.78 -17.96 -9.39
C LEU A 370 4.20 -18.49 -10.76
N ASP A 371 5.35 -19.15 -10.88
CA ASP A 371 5.81 -19.76 -12.14
C ASP A 371 4.79 -20.78 -12.71
N ARG A 372 4.04 -21.43 -11.83
CA ARG A 372 3.01 -22.41 -12.20
C ARG A 372 1.68 -21.74 -12.58
N ARG A 373 1.58 -20.41 -12.55
CA ARG A 373 0.37 -19.65 -12.87
C ARG A 373 0.44 -19.06 -14.27
N PRO A 374 -0.73 -18.87 -14.93
CA PRO A 374 -0.78 -18.10 -16.17
C PRO A 374 -0.14 -16.72 -16.00
N ALA A 375 0.49 -16.18 -17.05
CA ALA A 375 1.23 -14.92 -16.98
C ALA A 375 0.41 -13.74 -16.41
N GLY A 376 -0.87 -13.61 -16.80
CA GLY A 376 -1.76 -12.56 -16.27
C GLY A 376 -2.17 -12.72 -14.79
N GLN A 377 -1.80 -13.84 -14.15
CA GLN A 377 -2.09 -14.14 -12.74
C GLN A 377 -0.83 -14.17 -11.86
N ARG A 378 0.34 -13.79 -12.39
CA ARG A 378 1.62 -13.76 -11.66
C ARG A 378 1.73 -12.49 -10.83
N ILE A 379 0.82 -12.32 -9.89
CA ILE A 379 0.73 -11.18 -8.99
C ILE A 379 1.07 -11.64 -7.58
N LEU A 380 2.04 -10.97 -6.96
CA LEU A 380 2.44 -11.14 -5.57
C LEU A 380 1.96 -9.93 -4.76
N THR A 381 1.41 -10.15 -3.58
CA THR A 381 1.23 -9.10 -2.58
C THR A 381 2.29 -9.23 -1.48
N ILE A 382 2.77 -8.12 -0.94
CA ILE A 382 3.72 -8.09 0.18
C ILE A 382 3.12 -7.27 1.33
N ASN A 383 3.12 -7.79 2.52
CA ASN A 383 2.82 -7.07 3.75
C ASN A 383 4.15 -6.82 4.50
N ALA A 384 4.55 -5.56 4.62
CA ALA A 384 4.02 -4.35 4.02
C ALA A 384 5.17 -3.39 3.71
N TRP A 385 4.88 -2.26 3.07
CA TRP A 385 5.89 -1.23 2.86
C TRP A 385 6.32 -0.59 4.18
N ASN A 386 5.35 -0.25 5.05
CA ASN A 386 5.57 0.61 6.21
C ASN A 386 4.69 0.32 7.45
N GLU A 387 4.27 -0.93 7.69
CA GLU A 387 3.59 -1.29 8.94
C GLU A 387 4.59 -1.38 10.12
N TRP A 388 5.20 -0.23 10.48
CA TRP A 388 6.25 -0.14 11.50
C TRP A 388 5.77 -0.57 12.89
N THR A 389 4.53 -0.26 13.26
CA THR A 389 3.96 -0.61 14.56
C THR A 389 3.57 -2.08 14.68
N GLU A 390 3.57 -2.80 13.55
CA GLU A 390 3.44 -4.27 13.49
C GLU A 390 4.76 -4.94 13.09
N SER A 391 5.86 -4.15 12.98
CA SER A 391 7.18 -4.61 12.55
C SER A 391 7.15 -5.43 11.25
N SER A 392 6.24 -5.05 10.35
CA SER A 392 6.13 -5.58 8.99
C SER A 392 6.37 -4.44 8.00
N TYR A 393 7.64 -4.17 7.67
CA TYR A 393 8.03 -3.03 6.84
C TYR A 393 9.22 -3.36 5.96
N LEU A 394 9.21 -2.81 4.74
CA LEU A 394 10.31 -2.89 3.77
C LEU A 394 11.16 -1.62 3.73
N GLU A 395 10.66 -0.52 4.29
CA GLU A 395 11.46 0.70 4.43
C GLU A 395 12.75 0.40 5.18
N PRO A 396 13.90 0.96 4.76
CA PRO A 396 15.18 0.66 5.38
C PRO A 396 15.22 1.03 6.86
N ASP A 397 15.74 0.13 7.68
CA ASP A 397 16.02 0.35 9.10
C ASP A 397 17.53 0.45 9.38
N THR A 398 17.89 0.83 10.60
CA THR A 398 19.29 0.99 11.00
C THR A 398 20.01 -0.34 11.25
N VAL A 399 19.30 -1.47 11.28
CA VAL A 399 19.86 -2.81 11.51
C VAL A 399 20.10 -3.54 10.20
N ASN A 400 19.08 -3.56 9.32
CA ASN A 400 19.09 -4.34 8.10
C ASN A 400 19.37 -3.47 6.85
N SER A 401 19.40 -2.13 7.00
CA SER A 401 19.57 -1.19 5.89
C SER A 401 18.60 -1.49 4.74
N MET A 402 19.08 -1.69 3.53
CA MET A 402 18.29 -2.00 2.33
C MET A 402 18.01 -3.51 2.17
N GLY A 403 18.41 -4.37 3.09
CA GLY A 403 18.47 -5.83 2.90
C GLY A 403 17.16 -6.47 2.45
N TYR A 404 16.00 -6.00 2.92
CA TYR A 404 14.70 -6.52 2.47
C TYR A 404 14.38 -6.10 1.03
N LEU A 405 14.73 -4.88 0.64
CA LEU A 405 14.56 -4.41 -0.73
C LEU A 405 15.55 -5.10 -1.69
N ASP A 406 16.77 -5.37 -1.23
CA ASP A 406 17.76 -6.14 -1.99
C ASP A 406 17.28 -7.58 -2.24
N ALA A 407 16.63 -8.21 -1.25
CA ALA A 407 16.02 -9.52 -1.42
C ALA A 407 14.91 -9.53 -2.50
N ILE A 408 14.07 -8.50 -2.53
CA ILE A 408 13.04 -8.36 -3.60
C ILE A 408 13.72 -8.16 -4.96
N ARG A 409 14.73 -7.30 -5.02
CA ARG A 409 15.48 -7.03 -6.27
C ARG A 409 16.11 -8.27 -6.85
N GLU A 410 16.64 -9.14 -6.00
CA GLU A 410 17.29 -10.39 -6.43
C GLU A 410 16.27 -11.38 -7.04
N VAL A 411 15.04 -11.44 -6.50
CA VAL A 411 14.03 -12.40 -6.95
C VAL A 411 13.14 -11.85 -8.07
N PHE A 412 12.70 -10.59 -7.97
CA PHE A 412 11.70 -9.98 -8.84
C PHE A 412 12.17 -8.72 -9.56
N GLY A 413 13.36 -8.22 -9.23
CA GLY A 413 13.91 -6.99 -9.82
C GLY A 413 14.07 -7.09 -11.33
N PRO A 414 14.17 -5.95 -12.01
CA PRO A 414 14.51 -5.93 -13.42
C PRO A 414 15.86 -6.65 -13.59
N GLY A 415 15.88 -7.70 -14.43
CA GLY A 415 17.11 -8.40 -14.78
C GLY A 415 18.21 -7.44 -15.20
N PRO A 416 19.49 -7.88 -15.26
CA PRO A 416 20.60 -7.02 -15.65
C PRO A 416 20.22 -6.31 -16.94
N LYS A 417 20.28 -4.97 -16.92
CA LYS A 417 20.06 -4.18 -18.13
C LYS A 417 21.06 -4.70 -19.17
N GLU A 418 20.58 -5.33 -20.24
CA GLU A 418 21.43 -5.62 -21.39
C GLU A 418 22.18 -4.33 -21.72
N LYS A 419 23.51 -4.37 -21.63
CA LYS A 419 24.34 -3.25 -22.08
C LYS A 419 23.98 -3.04 -23.54
N ARG A 420 23.32 -1.93 -23.85
CA ARG A 420 23.17 -1.52 -25.24
C ARG A 420 24.62 -1.48 -25.82
N PRO A 421 24.89 -2.16 -26.93
CA PRO A 421 26.16 -1.98 -27.62
C PRO A 421 26.33 -0.48 -27.94
N GLU A 422 27.48 0.08 -27.61
CA GLU A 422 27.88 1.46 -27.92
C GLU A 422 27.90 1.70 -29.44
#